data_e9b068f5cfa7386bc16e45865289cfe8
#
_entry.id   e9b068f5cfa7386bc16e45865289cfe8
#
_cell.length_a   1.000
_cell.length_b   1.000
_cell.length_c   1.000
_cell.angle_alpha   90.00
_cell.angle_beta   90.00
_cell.angle_gamma   90.00
#
_symmetry.space_group_name_H-M   'P 1'
#
loop_
_entity.id
_entity.type
_entity.pdbx_description
1 polymer ?
#
loop_
_entity_poly.entity_id
_entity_poly.type
_entity_poly.pdbx_seq_one_letter_code
_entity_poly.pdbx_strand_id
1 'polypeptide(L)'
;MAHRIYIYNIDSKTAASYPHYLGEWNYEIPELMLPLFSAKLKAKGTQLFADREQGILQLRAFYTLLADSYGLHADNSYMESVEKMFALLEDLPYDSFQINGTDVFNMNEERHSQQAKDWVLEIKNKAEQYEQAIVSRSITPLQELLRYSGVSFLDLLQTD
;
A
#
# COMPACT_ATOMS: atom_id res chain seq x y z
N MET A 1 -21.99 2.19 9.43
CA MET A 1 -20.93 3.18 9.20
C MET A 1 -19.72 2.53 8.59
N ALA A 2 -19.17 3.14 7.57
CA ALA A 2 -17.96 2.63 6.95
C ALA A 2 -16.76 2.98 7.84
N HIS A 3 -15.91 1.98 8.11
CA HIS A 3 -14.65 2.16 8.82
C HIS A 3 -13.53 2.19 7.79
N ARG A 4 -13.18 3.39 7.34
CA ARG A 4 -12.31 3.58 6.19
C ARG A 4 -10.91 4.01 6.59
N ILE A 5 -9.96 3.58 5.76
CA ILE A 5 -8.58 4.03 5.80
C ILE A 5 -8.42 5.02 4.66
N TYR A 6 -7.91 6.20 4.96
CA TYR A 6 -7.68 7.26 3.97
C TYR A 6 -6.21 7.37 3.63
N ILE A 7 -5.90 7.47 2.34
CA ILE A 7 -4.53 7.54 1.85
C ILE A 7 -4.30 8.88 1.18
N TYR A 8 -3.21 9.54 1.58
CA TYR A 8 -2.79 10.82 1.03
C TYR A 8 -1.35 10.76 0.58
N ASN A 9 -1.03 11.54 -0.45
CA ASN A 9 0.35 11.86 -0.80
C ASN A 9 0.71 13.19 -0.15
N ILE A 10 1.79 13.23 0.61
CA ILE A 10 2.18 14.41 1.39
C ILE A 10 3.67 14.73 1.22
N ASP A 11 4.03 15.99 1.49
CA ASP A 11 5.41 16.41 1.57
C ASP A 11 5.91 16.17 3.00
N SER A 12 6.91 15.32 3.18
CA SER A 12 7.47 14.99 4.48
C SER A 12 8.23 16.16 5.11
N LYS A 13 8.62 17.15 4.31
CA LYS A 13 9.47 18.27 4.76
C LYS A 13 8.69 19.52 5.09
N THR A 14 7.49 19.69 4.55
CA THR A 14 6.71 20.92 4.65
C THR A 14 5.30 20.67 5.13
N ALA A 15 5.02 20.98 6.40
CA ALA A 15 3.69 20.83 6.98
C ALA A 15 2.64 21.76 6.35
N ALA A 16 3.07 22.76 5.59
CA ALA A 16 2.18 23.72 4.93
C ALA A 16 1.58 23.22 3.61
N SER A 17 2.09 22.11 3.08
CA SER A 17 1.56 21.54 1.83
C SER A 17 0.23 20.87 2.07
N TYR A 18 -0.71 21.06 1.14
CA TYR A 18 -1.99 20.38 1.19
C TYR A 18 -1.81 18.90 0.84
N PRO A 19 -2.33 17.98 1.65
CA PRO A 19 -2.32 16.57 1.31
C PRO A 19 -3.05 16.33 0.00
N HIS A 20 -2.45 15.52 -0.86
CA HIS A 20 -3.09 15.09 -2.10
C HIS A 20 -3.83 13.78 -1.83
N TYR A 21 -5.15 13.82 -1.87
CA TYR A 21 -5.98 12.65 -1.60
C TYR A 21 -5.82 11.60 -2.71
N LEU A 22 -5.53 10.36 -2.32
CA LEU A 22 -5.38 9.25 -3.26
C LEU A 22 -6.57 8.32 -3.27
N GLY A 23 -7.14 8.05 -2.11
CA GLY A 23 -8.25 7.12 -2.06
C GLY A 23 -8.51 6.61 -0.64
N GLU A 24 -9.39 5.64 -0.58
CA GLU A 24 -9.81 5.03 0.67
C GLU A 24 -10.14 3.56 0.49
N TRP A 25 -9.90 2.78 1.55
CA TRP A 25 -10.26 1.37 1.60
C TRP A 25 -10.99 1.06 2.91
N ASN A 26 -11.76 -0.02 2.92
CA ASN A 26 -12.46 -0.46 4.12
C ASN A 26 -11.54 -1.34 4.97
N TYR A 27 -11.40 -1.00 6.23
CA TYR A 27 -10.74 -1.78 7.30
C TYR A 27 -9.23 -1.98 7.18
N GLU A 28 -8.69 -2.23 6.00
CA GLU A 28 -7.27 -2.55 5.85
C GLU A 28 -6.75 -2.17 4.45
N ILE A 29 -5.43 -2.12 4.34
CA ILE A 29 -4.77 -1.89 3.06
C ILE A 29 -4.85 -3.19 2.23
N PRO A 30 -5.31 -3.12 0.97
CA PRO A 30 -5.35 -4.30 0.11
C PRO A 30 -3.97 -4.94 -0.05
N GLU A 31 -3.93 -6.27 -0.04
CA GLU A 31 -2.67 -7.02 -0.18
C GLU A 31 -1.93 -6.69 -1.47
N LEU A 32 -2.66 -6.40 -2.55
CA LEU A 32 -2.04 -6.02 -3.83
C LEU A 32 -1.36 -4.65 -3.80
N MET A 33 -1.63 -3.84 -2.78
CA MET A 33 -1.04 -2.51 -2.63
C MET A 33 -0.08 -2.41 -1.46
N LEU A 34 -0.01 -3.45 -0.62
CA LEU A 34 0.76 -3.39 0.63
C LEU A 34 2.24 -3.01 0.43
N PRO A 35 2.96 -3.54 -0.57
CA PRO A 35 4.37 -3.15 -0.74
C PRO A 35 4.59 -1.66 -0.95
N LEU A 36 3.62 -0.96 -1.53
CA LEU A 36 3.72 0.49 -1.74
C LEU A 36 3.80 1.25 -0.42
N PHE A 37 3.12 0.76 0.61
CA PHE A 37 2.96 1.45 1.88
C PHE A 37 3.82 0.86 3.01
N SER A 38 4.74 -0.04 2.69
CA SER A 38 5.60 -0.68 3.69
C SER A 38 7.03 -0.13 3.72
N ALA A 39 7.42 0.67 2.73
CA ALA A 39 8.78 1.19 2.62
C ALA A 39 9.03 2.30 3.64
N LYS A 40 10.01 2.10 4.50
CA LYS A 40 10.37 3.05 5.58
C LYS A 40 9.16 3.44 6.43
N LEU A 41 8.25 2.50 6.63
CA LEU A 41 7.00 2.73 7.35
C LEU A 41 7.26 3.07 8.82
N LYS A 42 6.59 4.12 9.30
CA LYS A 42 6.67 4.54 10.70
C LYS A 42 5.34 5.14 11.14
N ALA A 43 5.08 5.05 12.44
CA ALA A 43 3.96 5.73 13.07
C ALA A 43 4.44 7.05 13.66
N LYS A 44 3.64 8.11 13.48
CA LYS A 44 3.85 9.39 14.14
C LYS A 44 2.49 9.86 14.65
N GLY A 45 2.32 9.82 15.98
CA GLY A 45 1.01 10.03 16.59
C GLY A 45 0.05 8.94 16.19
N THR A 46 -1.04 9.30 15.54
CA THR A 46 -2.11 8.40 15.11
C THR A 46 -2.06 8.08 13.61
N GLN A 47 -1.03 8.56 12.92
CA GLN A 47 -0.89 8.41 11.48
C GLN A 47 0.31 7.52 11.14
N LEU A 48 0.24 6.84 10.01
CA LEU A 48 1.36 6.10 9.46
C LEU A 48 1.93 6.86 8.26
N PHE A 49 3.26 6.75 8.07
CA PHE A 49 3.97 7.42 6.98
C PHE A 49 4.88 6.42 6.27
N ALA A 50 4.88 6.46 4.95
CA ALA A 50 5.71 5.59 4.11
C ALA A 50 6.39 6.39 3.01
N ASP A 51 7.54 5.91 2.55
CA ASP A 51 8.31 6.55 1.48
C ASP A 51 7.74 6.19 0.11
N ARG A 52 7.48 7.17 -0.74
CA ARG A 52 6.90 6.94 -2.06
C ARG A 52 7.87 6.27 -3.03
N GLU A 53 9.07 6.80 -3.15
CA GLU A 53 10.05 6.30 -4.13
C GLU A 53 10.40 4.84 -3.89
N GLN A 54 10.73 4.50 -2.65
CA GLN A 54 11.04 3.12 -2.28
C GLN A 54 9.80 2.23 -2.36
N GLY A 55 8.64 2.77 -2.02
CA GLY A 55 7.38 2.04 -2.14
C GLY A 55 7.06 1.65 -3.57
N ILE A 56 7.28 2.55 -4.52
CA ILE A 56 7.09 2.27 -5.96
C ILE A 56 8.03 1.15 -6.42
N LEU A 57 9.29 1.19 -6.01
CA LEU A 57 10.26 0.14 -6.35
C LEU A 57 9.82 -1.23 -5.82
N GLN A 58 9.37 -1.28 -4.58
CA GLN A 58 8.86 -2.50 -3.95
C GLN A 58 7.62 -3.03 -4.68
N LEU A 59 6.70 -2.15 -5.00
CA LEU A 59 5.46 -2.54 -5.68
C LEU A 59 5.75 -3.05 -7.10
N ARG A 60 6.68 -2.43 -7.83
CA ARG A 60 7.07 -2.91 -9.16
C ARG A 60 7.65 -4.32 -9.10
N ALA A 61 8.53 -4.56 -8.12
CA ALA A 61 9.13 -5.89 -7.94
C ALA A 61 8.06 -6.94 -7.66
N PHE A 62 7.07 -6.58 -6.84
CA PHE A 62 5.96 -7.48 -6.53
C PHE A 62 5.11 -7.77 -7.77
N TYR A 63 4.76 -6.75 -8.55
CA TYR A 63 3.94 -6.96 -9.75
C TYR A 63 4.68 -7.71 -10.85
N THR A 64 6.00 -7.56 -10.93
CA THR A 64 6.83 -8.39 -11.80
C THR A 64 6.75 -9.86 -11.37
N LEU A 65 6.83 -10.12 -10.07
CA LEU A 65 6.68 -11.47 -9.52
C LEU A 65 5.30 -12.06 -9.85
N LEU A 66 4.23 -11.27 -9.72
CA LEU A 66 2.88 -11.70 -10.08
C LEU A 66 2.78 -12.08 -11.55
N ALA A 67 3.32 -11.22 -12.42
CA ALA A 67 3.30 -11.46 -13.86
C ALA A 67 4.06 -12.74 -14.22
N ASP A 68 5.23 -12.95 -13.62
CA ASP A 68 6.05 -14.15 -13.84
C ASP A 68 5.33 -15.41 -13.33
N SER A 69 4.70 -15.31 -12.15
CA SER A 69 4.09 -16.47 -11.49
C SER A 69 2.80 -16.93 -12.16
N TYR A 70 2.03 -16.00 -12.71
CA TYR A 70 0.71 -16.27 -13.30
C TYR A 70 0.67 -16.08 -14.81
N GLY A 71 1.80 -15.88 -15.46
CA GLY A 71 1.87 -15.73 -16.91
C GLY A 71 1.15 -14.51 -17.44
N LEU A 72 1.20 -13.39 -16.71
CA LEU A 72 0.42 -12.20 -17.06
C LEU A 72 1.11 -11.28 -18.07
N HIS A 73 2.34 -11.58 -18.48
CA HIS A 73 3.06 -10.73 -19.44
C HIS A 73 2.36 -10.64 -20.79
N ALA A 74 1.61 -11.66 -21.17
CA ALA A 74 0.84 -11.69 -22.41
C ALA A 74 -0.57 -11.10 -22.26
N ASP A 75 -0.97 -10.73 -21.04
CA ASP A 75 -2.27 -10.12 -20.78
C ASP A 75 -2.16 -8.60 -20.94
N ASN A 76 -2.58 -8.09 -22.09
CA ASN A 76 -2.48 -6.67 -22.43
C ASN A 76 -3.28 -5.80 -21.47
N SER A 77 -4.47 -6.26 -21.05
CA SER A 77 -5.31 -5.51 -20.11
C SER A 77 -4.61 -5.33 -18.75
N TYR A 78 -4.01 -6.40 -18.25
CA TYR A 78 -3.23 -6.35 -17.02
C TYR A 78 -2.04 -5.40 -17.15
N MET A 79 -1.24 -5.57 -18.21
CA MET A 79 -0.03 -4.77 -18.41
C MET A 79 -0.34 -3.29 -18.58
N GLU A 80 -1.38 -2.94 -19.33
CA GLU A 80 -1.79 -1.55 -19.51
C GLU A 80 -2.26 -0.94 -18.20
N SER A 81 -3.03 -1.67 -17.40
CA SER A 81 -3.52 -1.19 -16.10
C SER A 81 -2.38 -0.97 -15.11
N VAL A 82 -1.42 -1.89 -15.08
CA VAL A 82 -0.24 -1.77 -14.21
C VAL A 82 0.59 -0.55 -14.60
N GLU A 83 0.87 -0.37 -15.89
CA GLU A 83 1.66 0.78 -16.36
C GLU A 83 0.94 2.11 -16.09
N LYS A 84 -0.37 2.16 -16.25
CA LYS A 84 -1.18 3.33 -15.94
C LYS A 84 -1.10 3.67 -14.45
N MET A 85 -1.20 2.67 -13.59
CA MET A 85 -1.07 2.87 -12.14
C MET A 85 0.29 3.42 -11.77
N PHE A 86 1.38 2.84 -12.30
CA PHE A 86 2.73 3.31 -12.00
C PHE A 86 2.99 4.71 -12.54
N ALA A 87 2.49 5.03 -13.72
CA ALA A 87 2.59 6.39 -14.27
C ALA A 87 1.93 7.41 -13.33
N LEU A 88 0.76 7.07 -12.80
CA LEU A 88 0.05 7.91 -11.83
C LEU A 88 0.85 8.09 -10.54
N LEU A 89 1.39 7.00 -10.00
CA LEU A 89 2.17 7.03 -8.75
C LEU A 89 3.47 7.83 -8.91
N GLU A 90 4.14 7.70 -10.03
CA GLU A 90 5.39 8.41 -10.31
C GLU A 90 5.18 9.90 -10.53
N ASP A 91 3.98 10.29 -10.97
CA ASP A 91 3.62 11.68 -11.22
C ASP A 91 3.11 12.42 -9.98
N LEU A 92 3.02 11.76 -8.84
CA LEU A 92 2.56 12.38 -7.60
C LEU A 92 3.52 13.50 -7.16
N PRO A 93 2.98 14.62 -6.63
CA PRO A 93 3.79 15.80 -6.34
C PRO A 93 4.71 15.67 -5.14
N TYR A 94 4.45 14.74 -4.20
CA TYR A 94 5.14 14.69 -2.92
C TYR A 94 5.86 13.36 -2.69
N ASP A 95 6.78 13.38 -1.72
CA ASP A 95 7.73 12.29 -1.46
C ASP A 95 7.21 11.17 -0.57
N SER A 96 6.06 11.35 0.08
CA SER A 96 5.60 10.41 1.11
C SER A 96 4.12 10.12 0.99
N PHE A 97 3.72 8.99 1.62
CA PHE A 97 2.33 8.65 1.83
C PHE A 97 1.97 8.82 3.30
N GLN A 98 0.76 9.28 3.55
CA GLN A 98 0.16 9.34 4.88
C GLN A 98 -1.04 8.40 4.91
N ILE A 99 -1.09 7.54 5.91
CA ILE A 99 -2.16 6.57 6.08
C ILE A 99 -2.92 6.93 7.35
N ASN A 100 -4.21 7.27 7.20
CA ASN A 100 -5.07 7.66 8.29
C ASN A 100 -6.07 6.53 8.60
N GLY A 101 -5.86 5.84 9.71
CA GLY A 101 -6.71 4.75 10.18
C GLY A 101 -7.63 5.12 11.33
N THR A 102 -7.88 6.40 11.57
CA THR A 102 -8.65 6.86 12.73
C THR A 102 -10.01 6.18 12.84
N ASP A 103 -10.75 6.05 11.73
CA ASP A 103 -12.06 5.40 11.75
C ASP A 103 -11.98 3.94 12.19
N VAL A 104 -10.93 3.24 11.77
CA VAL A 104 -10.70 1.84 12.17
C VAL A 104 -10.29 1.77 13.63
N PHE A 105 -9.43 2.69 14.09
CA PHE A 105 -8.99 2.74 15.49
C PHE A 105 -10.16 2.99 16.45
N ASN A 106 -11.16 3.75 16.00
CA ASN A 106 -12.36 4.02 16.81
C ASN A 106 -13.19 2.77 17.11
N MET A 107 -12.93 1.66 16.41
CA MET A 107 -13.62 0.39 16.68
C MET A 107 -13.11 -0.30 17.95
N ASN A 108 -11.97 0.12 18.48
CA ASN A 108 -11.33 -0.50 19.65
C ASN A 108 -11.13 0.53 20.75
N GLU A 109 -11.07 0.04 22.00
CA GLU A 109 -10.90 0.90 23.18
C GLU A 109 -9.45 1.34 23.39
N GLU A 110 -8.49 0.62 22.79
CA GLU A 110 -7.08 0.92 22.93
C GLU A 110 -6.74 2.30 22.33
N ARG A 111 -5.74 2.96 22.89
CA ARG A 111 -5.29 4.29 22.39
C ARG A 111 -4.90 4.23 20.93
N HIS A 112 -5.30 5.23 20.17
CA HIS A 112 -5.00 5.31 18.74
C HIS A 112 -3.51 5.27 18.44
N SER A 113 -2.68 5.94 19.26
CA SER A 113 -1.22 5.91 19.08
C SER A 113 -0.64 4.52 19.24
N GLN A 114 -1.18 3.72 20.15
CA GLN A 114 -0.75 2.33 20.32
C GLN A 114 -1.21 1.46 19.16
N GLN A 115 -2.45 1.64 18.73
CA GLN A 115 -2.97 0.91 17.57
C GLN A 115 -2.17 1.21 16.30
N ALA A 116 -1.73 2.47 16.12
CA ALA A 116 -0.88 2.85 14.99
C ALA A 116 0.47 2.12 15.03
N LYS A 117 1.10 2.03 16.20
CA LYS A 117 2.37 1.30 16.37
C LYS A 117 2.20 -0.18 16.09
N ASP A 118 1.12 -0.79 16.59
CA ASP A 118 0.83 -2.20 16.38
C ASP A 118 0.59 -2.49 14.90
N TRP A 119 -0.09 -1.58 14.22
CA TRP A 119 -0.37 -1.70 12.78
C TRP A 119 0.93 -1.64 11.95
N VAL A 120 1.86 -0.74 12.32
CA VAL A 120 3.19 -0.69 11.69
C VAL A 120 3.89 -2.05 11.78
N LEU A 121 3.88 -2.67 12.97
CA LEU A 121 4.50 -3.98 13.17
C LEU A 121 3.82 -5.06 12.33
N GLU A 122 2.50 -5.06 12.27
CA GLU A 122 1.74 -6.00 11.45
C GLU A 122 2.09 -5.86 9.97
N ILE A 123 2.12 -4.61 9.46
CA ILE A 123 2.47 -4.34 8.05
C ILE A 123 3.91 -4.78 7.77
N LYS A 124 4.85 -4.47 8.67
CA LYS A 124 6.25 -4.87 8.50
C LYS A 124 6.42 -6.39 8.48
N ASN A 125 5.68 -7.11 9.31
CA ASN A 125 5.71 -8.58 9.31
C ASN A 125 5.22 -9.15 7.97
N LYS A 126 4.14 -8.58 7.43
CA LYS A 126 3.66 -8.97 6.10
C LYS A 126 4.68 -8.61 5.01
N ALA A 127 5.27 -7.41 5.11
CA ALA A 127 6.25 -6.94 4.12
C ALA A 127 7.45 -7.88 4.00
N GLU A 128 7.88 -8.50 5.10
CA GLU A 128 8.95 -9.50 5.06
C GLU A 128 8.60 -10.69 4.17
N GLN A 129 7.34 -11.11 4.19
CA GLN A 129 6.87 -12.20 3.32
C GLN A 129 6.92 -11.81 1.85
N TYR A 130 6.55 -10.56 1.52
CA TYR A 130 6.67 -10.03 0.16
C TYR A 130 8.14 -9.97 -0.28
N GLU A 131 9.02 -9.50 0.59
CA GLU A 131 10.46 -9.46 0.29
C GLU A 131 11.03 -10.85 0.04
N GLN A 132 10.67 -11.83 0.84
CA GLN A 132 11.10 -13.22 0.66
C GLN A 132 10.62 -13.78 -0.67
N ALA A 133 9.36 -13.52 -1.01
CA ALA A 133 8.78 -13.94 -2.29
C ALA A 133 9.53 -13.32 -3.47
N ILE A 134 9.82 -12.03 -3.40
CA ILE A 134 10.52 -11.31 -4.46
C ILE A 134 11.95 -11.85 -4.63
N VAL A 135 12.70 -12.01 -3.54
CA VAL A 135 14.09 -12.49 -3.57
C VAL A 135 14.16 -13.93 -4.09
N SER A 136 13.27 -14.79 -3.62
CA SER A 136 13.23 -16.19 -4.04
C SER A 136 12.58 -16.41 -5.41
N ARG A 137 11.97 -15.37 -5.96
CA ARG A 137 11.19 -15.43 -7.21
C ARG A 137 10.11 -16.50 -7.16
N SER A 138 9.46 -16.61 -6.00
CA SER A 138 8.39 -17.58 -5.77
C SER A 138 7.21 -16.92 -5.10
N ILE A 139 6.02 -17.13 -5.63
CA ILE A 139 4.78 -16.62 -5.06
C ILE A 139 4.33 -17.42 -3.82
N THR A 140 4.94 -18.57 -3.58
CA THR A 140 4.52 -19.49 -2.52
C THR A 140 4.35 -18.84 -1.15
N PRO A 141 5.27 -17.97 -0.67
CA PRO A 141 5.08 -17.31 0.63
C PRO A 141 3.84 -16.41 0.71
N LEU A 142 3.30 -15.99 -0.42
CA LEU A 142 2.19 -15.04 -0.50
C LEU A 142 0.86 -15.67 -0.85
N GLN A 143 0.83 -16.96 -1.19
CA GLN A 143 -0.40 -17.62 -1.67
C GLN A 143 -1.55 -17.50 -0.68
N GLU A 144 -1.28 -17.66 0.62
CA GLU A 144 -2.31 -17.56 1.63
C GLU A 144 -2.84 -16.12 1.77
N LEU A 145 -1.94 -15.13 1.74
CA LEU A 145 -2.32 -13.72 1.81
C LEU A 145 -3.13 -13.29 0.59
N LEU A 146 -2.71 -13.70 -0.59
CA LEU A 146 -3.34 -13.26 -1.85
C LEU A 146 -4.66 -13.98 -2.13
N ARG A 147 -4.89 -15.12 -1.50
CA ARG A 147 -6.09 -15.94 -1.70
C ARG A 147 -7.38 -15.16 -1.49
N TYR A 148 -7.39 -14.27 -0.50
CA TYR A 148 -8.57 -13.50 -0.12
C TYR A 148 -8.53 -12.06 -0.61
N SER A 149 -7.53 -11.71 -1.42
CA SER A 149 -7.43 -10.36 -1.95
C SER A 149 -8.46 -10.17 -3.06
N GLY A 150 -9.57 -9.51 -2.71
CA GLY A 150 -10.63 -9.21 -3.66
C GLY A 150 -10.50 -7.85 -4.31
N VAL A 151 -9.46 -7.09 -3.97
CA VAL A 151 -9.27 -5.72 -4.43
C VAL A 151 -8.28 -5.70 -5.59
N SER A 152 -8.74 -5.20 -6.73
CA SER A 152 -7.91 -5.01 -7.91
C SER A 152 -7.04 -3.76 -7.76
N PHE A 153 -5.84 -3.77 -8.34
CA PHE A 153 -5.02 -2.57 -8.44
C PHE A 153 -5.73 -1.45 -9.22
N LEU A 154 -6.74 -1.79 -10.00
CA LEU A 154 -7.58 -0.82 -10.71
C LEU A 154 -8.35 0.08 -9.76
N ASP A 155 -8.59 -0.36 -8.53
CA ASP A 155 -9.33 0.45 -7.55
C ASP A 155 -8.58 1.73 -7.19
N LEU A 156 -7.25 1.70 -7.20
CA LEU A 156 -6.46 2.90 -7.00
C LEU A 156 -6.66 3.91 -8.13
N LEU A 157 -6.89 3.44 -9.34
CA LEU A 157 -7.08 4.30 -10.51
C LEU A 157 -8.44 4.97 -10.53
N GLN A 158 -9.40 4.46 -9.77
CA GLN A 158 -10.76 4.99 -9.74
C GLN A 158 -10.95 6.09 -8.70
N THR A 159 -9.92 6.39 -7.92
CA THR A 159 -9.99 7.37 -6.84
C THR A 159 -9.65 8.79 -7.26
N ASP A 160 -9.34 9.01 -8.50
CA ASP A 160 -9.06 10.34 -9.04
C ASP A 160 -10.33 11.19 -9.20
#